data_409a2fc8ffec30fd7825ec258e23cbd3
#
_entry.id   409a2fc8ffec30fd7825ec258e23cbd3
#
_cell.length_a   1.000
_cell.length_b   1.000
_cell.length_c   1.000
_cell.angle_alpha   90.00
_cell.angle_beta   90.00
_cell.angle_gamma   90.00
#
_symmetry.space_group_name_H-M   'P 1'
#
loop_
_entity.id
_entity.type
_entity.pdbx_description
1 polymer ?
#
loop_
_entity_poly.entity_id
_entity_poly.type
_entity_poly.pdbx_seq_one_letter_code
_entity_poly.pdbx_strand_id
1 'polypeptide(L)'
;MRHVFHFFLVSSMHKPLISFSHLIVPISQSLSSVFLKSTVSELGPEDTSKNIVEIIFQSSWLKKQAPICKIDRILKVHNTQKTITKFEEYRDSIKSKATKLQKKHPRCIADGNELLRFHCTNFVCSLGVNGSSNLCNSIPQCNVCSIIKNGFKVGAESGGVGTELEKGILTTATSGKAHDKAGDSESNNDKRAMLVCRVIAGRVKKNMEGSMEEYDSLAGAVGVYSNLDELYVFNPKAILPCFVVIYTGF
;
A
#
# COMPACT_ATOMS: atom_id res chain seq x y z
N MET A 1 -17.41 12.29 -43.55
CA MET A 1 -16.61 11.06 -43.43
C MET A 1 -16.26 10.89 -41.97
N ARG A 2 -16.91 9.90 -41.32
CA ARG A 2 -16.73 9.62 -39.88
C ARG A 2 -15.68 8.55 -39.76
N HIS A 3 -14.52 8.82 -39.14
CA HIS A 3 -13.57 7.80 -38.73
C HIS A 3 -13.94 7.30 -37.33
N VAL A 4 -14.47 6.09 -37.33
CA VAL A 4 -14.74 5.29 -36.12
C VAL A 4 -13.42 4.65 -35.71
N PHE A 5 -12.87 5.05 -34.57
CA PHE A 5 -11.78 4.33 -33.95
C PHE A 5 -12.31 3.10 -33.21
N HIS A 6 -12.10 1.97 -33.80
CA HIS A 6 -12.35 0.66 -33.20
C HIS A 6 -11.23 0.36 -32.21
N PHE A 7 -11.49 0.48 -30.93
CA PHE A 7 -10.59 -0.06 -29.90
C PHE A 7 -10.82 -1.58 -29.81
N PHE A 8 -9.91 -2.32 -30.40
CA PHE A 8 -9.78 -3.76 -30.14
C PHE A 8 -9.29 -3.97 -28.72
N LEU A 9 -10.16 -4.48 -27.85
CA LEU A 9 -9.80 -5.08 -26.58
C LEU A 9 -9.15 -6.43 -26.83
N VAL A 10 -7.85 -6.44 -27.07
CA VAL A 10 -7.07 -7.67 -27.00
C VAL A 10 -6.80 -7.95 -25.52
N SER A 11 -7.51 -8.96 -25.02
CA SER A 11 -7.21 -9.61 -23.75
C SER A 11 -5.85 -10.29 -23.87
N SER A 12 -4.81 -9.58 -23.48
CA SER A 12 -3.47 -10.15 -23.31
C SER A 12 -3.00 -9.87 -21.89
N MET A 13 -2.60 -10.93 -21.20
CA MET A 13 -2.19 -11.04 -19.81
C MET A 13 -0.84 -10.36 -19.52
N HIS A 14 -0.73 -9.06 -19.84
CA HIS A 14 0.41 -8.24 -19.40
C HIS A 14 -0.13 -6.88 -18.97
N LYS A 15 -0.46 -6.77 -17.68
CA LYS A 15 -0.68 -5.44 -17.08
C LYS A 15 0.64 -4.68 -17.19
N PRO A 16 0.67 -3.46 -17.75
CA PRO A 16 1.85 -2.64 -17.72
C PRO A 16 2.24 -2.41 -16.27
N LEU A 17 3.46 -2.78 -15.91
CA LEU A 17 4.09 -2.44 -14.65
C LEU A 17 4.33 -0.93 -14.67
N ILE A 18 3.40 -0.17 -14.10
CA ILE A 18 3.63 1.25 -13.86
C ILE A 18 4.72 1.31 -12.79
N SER A 19 5.92 1.70 -13.20
CA SER A 19 7.01 1.97 -12.27
C SER A 19 6.67 3.25 -11.51
N PHE A 20 6.44 3.13 -10.21
CA PHE A 20 6.07 4.23 -9.32
C PHE A 20 7.22 5.20 -9.03
N SER A 21 8.43 4.92 -9.52
CA SER A 21 9.58 5.79 -9.37
C SER A 21 9.37 7.20 -9.96
N HIS A 22 8.42 7.38 -10.87
CA HIS A 22 8.11 8.67 -11.51
C HIS A 22 6.99 9.47 -10.84
N LEU A 23 6.27 8.88 -9.87
CA LEU A 23 5.26 9.59 -9.07
C LEU A 23 5.84 10.40 -7.92
N ILE A 24 7.12 10.21 -7.63
CA ILE A 24 7.84 11.04 -6.67
C ILE A 24 8.53 12.13 -7.48
N VAL A 25 7.85 13.27 -7.63
CA VAL A 25 8.48 14.51 -8.08
C VAL A 25 9.74 14.71 -7.26
N PRO A 26 10.93 14.90 -7.87
CA PRO A 26 12.12 15.20 -7.11
C PRO A 26 11.82 16.42 -6.26
N ILE A 27 12.00 16.25 -4.95
CA ILE A 27 11.90 17.36 -4.00
C ILE A 27 13.02 18.32 -4.39
N SER A 28 12.66 19.41 -5.11
CA SER A 28 13.57 20.52 -5.27
C SER A 28 13.98 20.93 -3.87
N GLN A 29 15.26 20.90 -3.61
CA GLN A 29 15.90 21.31 -2.36
C GLN A 29 15.53 22.77 -2.06
N SER A 30 14.43 22.97 -1.40
CA SER A 30 14.15 24.14 -0.59
C SER A 30 14.56 23.78 0.82
N LEU A 31 15.60 24.42 1.28
CA LEU A 31 16.18 24.31 2.61
C LEU A 31 15.11 24.37 3.71
N SER A 32 15.28 23.44 4.69
CA SER A 32 14.76 23.53 6.05
C SER A 32 13.26 23.30 6.28
N SER A 33 12.93 22.08 6.51
CA SER A 33 12.41 21.63 7.80
C SER A 33 12.62 20.13 7.87
N VAL A 34 13.57 19.72 8.66
CA VAL A 34 13.70 18.32 9.09
C VAL A 34 12.39 18.02 9.80
N PHE A 35 11.44 17.39 9.14
CA PHE A 35 10.23 16.92 9.77
C PHE A 35 10.64 15.89 10.82
N LEU A 36 10.75 16.33 12.07
CA LEU A 36 11.03 15.47 13.21
C LEU A 36 9.90 14.47 13.46
N LYS A 37 8.70 14.77 12.94
CA LYS A 37 7.50 13.93 13.06
C LYS A 37 6.83 13.81 11.71
N SER A 38 6.27 12.64 11.43
CA SER A 38 5.41 12.45 10.25
C SER A 38 4.17 13.32 10.35
N THR A 39 3.77 13.90 9.23
CA THR A 39 2.58 14.74 9.07
C THR A 39 1.83 14.35 7.82
N VAL A 40 0.68 14.96 7.59
CA VAL A 40 -0.08 14.79 6.34
C VAL A 40 -0.45 16.17 5.77
N SER A 41 -0.72 16.23 4.47
CA SER A 41 -1.34 17.39 3.83
C SER A 41 -2.45 16.93 2.89
N GLU A 42 -3.56 17.63 2.87
CA GLU A 42 -4.63 17.35 1.91
C GLU A 42 -4.18 17.78 0.50
N LEU A 43 -4.46 16.93 -0.49
CA LEU A 43 -4.18 17.22 -1.88
C LEU A 43 -5.30 18.11 -2.46
N GLY A 44 -4.91 19.27 -2.96
CA GLY A 44 -5.81 20.20 -3.62
C GLY A 44 -6.27 19.72 -5.01
N PRO A 45 -7.25 20.38 -5.62
CA PRO A 45 -7.75 20.03 -6.95
C PRO A 45 -6.69 20.12 -8.04
N GLU A 46 -5.71 21.01 -7.87
CA GLU A 46 -4.60 21.25 -8.83
C GLU A 46 -3.45 20.24 -8.68
N ASP A 47 -3.49 19.37 -7.66
CA ASP A 47 -2.42 18.40 -7.44
C ASP A 47 -2.63 17.19 -8.36
N THR A 48 -1.69 16.99 -9.28
CA THR A 48 -1.71 15.85 -10.21
C THR A 48 -1.72 14.52 -9.49
N SER A 49 -1.10 14.43 -8.31
CA SER A 49 -1.09 13.22 -7.49
C SER A 49 -2.48 12.86 -7.00
N LYS A 50 -3.37 13.84 -6.76
CA LYS A 50 -4.75 13.59 -6.35
C LYS A 50 -5.48 12.75 -7.39
N ASN A 51 -5.47 13.20 -8.64
CA ASN A 51 -6.15 12.52 -9.73
C ASN A 51 -5.64 11.08 -9.92
N ILE A 52 -4.33 10.89 -9.81
CA ILE A 52 -3.73 9.56 -9.95
C ILE A 52 -4.17 8.64 -8.81
N VAL A 53 -4.10 9.12 -7.56
CA VAL A 53 -4.52 8.34 -6.39
C VAL A 53 -6.01 8.00 -6.47
N GLU A 54 -6.84 8.93 -6.92
CA GLU A 54 -8.27 8.70 -7.14
C GLU A 54 -8.53 7.61 -8.17
N ILE A 55 -7.89 7.69 -9.34
CA ILE A 55 -8.02 6.69 -10.41
C ILE A 55 -7.61 5.31 -9.92
N ILE A 56 -6.45 5.16 -9.27
CA ILE A 56 -5.98 3.85 -8.81
C ILE A 56 -6.85 3.29 -7.68
N PHE A 57 -7.39 4.16 -6.81
CA PHE A 57 -8.34 3.76 -5.78
C PHE A 57 -9.66 3.27 -6.39
N GLN A 58 -10.23 4.02 -7.32
CA GLN A 58 -11.53 3.71 -7.93
C GLN A 58 -11.47 2.55 -8.92
N SER A 59 -10.32 2.24 -9.50
CA SER A 59 -10.18 1.27 -10.60
C SER A 59 -10.74 -0.12 -10.29
N SER A 60 -10.73 -0.55 -9.04
CA SER A 60 -11.27 -1.84 -8.61
C SER A 60 -12.77 -1.82 -8.31
N TRP A 61 -13.34 -0.64 -8.07
CA TRP A 61 -14.75 -0.47 -7.73
C TRP A 61 -15.65 -0.44 -8.97
N LEU A 62 -15.12 0.06 -10.09
CA LEU A 62 -15.85 0.16 -11.36
C LEU A 62 -16.30 -1.20 -11.93
N LYS A 63 -15.71 -2.31 -11.47
CA LYS A 63 -16.04 -3.68 -11.90
C LYS A 63 -17.11 -4.34 -11.04
N LYS A 64 -17.42 -3.79 -9.88
CA LYS A 64 -18.47 -4.29 -8.99
C LYS A 64 -19.77 -3.58 -9.35
N GLN A 65 -20.88 -4.32 -9.44
CA GLN A 65 -22.24 -3.74 -9.53
C GLN A 65 -22.70 -3.13 -8.19
N ALA A 66 -21.77 -2.87 -7.31
CA ALA A 66 -22.00 -2.30 -5.98
C ALA A 66 -21.82 -0.78 -6.00
N PRO A 67 -22.47 -0.06 -5.07
CA PRO A 67 -22.29 1.39 -4.95
C PRO A 67 -20.82 1.76 -4.83
N ILE A 68 -20.44 2.83 -5.51
CA ILE A 68 -19.06 3.31 -5.55
C ILE A 68 -18.75 3.97 -4.20
N CYS A 69 -17.65 3.57 -3.56
CA CYS A 69 -17.17 4.25 -2.36
C CYS A 69 -16.98 5.75 -2.62
N LYS A 70 -17.53 6.57 -1.72
CA LYS A 70 -17.40 8.02 -1.79
C LYS A 70 -16.09 8.45 -1.13
N ILE A 71 -15.19 9.03 -1.91
CA ILE A 71 -13.96 9.64 -1.39
C ILE A 71 -14.35 10.95 -0.69
N ASP A 72 -13.93 11.09 0.57
CA ASP A 72 -14.09 12.31 1.35
C ASP A 72 -12.88 13.25 1.14
N ARG A 73 -11.66 12.72 1.27
CA ARG A 73 -10.41 13.44 1.03
C ARG A 73 -9.24 12.53 0.75
N ILE A 74 -8.21 13.07 0.13
CA ILE A 74 -6.95 12.38 -0.13
C ILE A 74 -5.83 13.17 0.52
N LEU A 75 -5.05 12.48 1.35
CA LEU A 75 -3.94 13.09 2.10
C LEU A 75 -2.62 12.50 1.61
N LYS A 76 -1.62 13.37 1.41
CA LYS A 76 -0.23 12.97 1.19
C LYS A 76 0.45 12.77 2.55
N VAL A 77 1.17 11.67 2.71
CA VAL A 77 1.95 11.39 3.92
C VAL A 77 3.36 11.97 3.77
N HIS A 78 3.74 12.83 4.70
CA HIS A 78 5.09 13.35 4.83
C HIS A 78 5.86 12.49 5.83
N ASN A 79 6.53 11.47 5.31
CA ASN A 79 7.34 10.58 6.12
C ASN A 79 8.59 11.31 6.63
N THR A 80 9.05 10.96 7.83
CA THR A 80 10.34 11.45 8.34
C THR A 80 11.48 10.90 7.50
N GLN A 81 12.61 11.63 7.43
CA GLN A 81 13.81 11.13 6.76
C GLN A 81 14.25 9.78 7.33
N LYS A 82 14.15 9.59 8.64
CA LYS A 82 14.47 8.32 9.31
C LYS A 82 13.60 7.16 8.78
N THR A 83 12.31 7.40 8.52
CA THR A 83 11.40 6.38 7.98
C THR A 83 11.77 6.04 6.54
N ILE A 84 12.05 7.07 5.72
CA ILE A 84 12.47 6.90 4.33
C ILE A 84 13.77 6.10 4.26
N THR A 85 14.77 6.50 5.04
CA THR A 85 16.07 5.82 5.09
C THR A 85 15.93 4.34 5.46
N LYS A 86 15.12 4.01 6.48
CA LYS A 86 14.88 2.61 6.85
C LYS A 86 14.26 1.78 5.73
N PHE A 87 13.35 2.39 4.97
CA PHE A 87 12.71 1.73 3.82
C PHE A 87 13.73 1.50 2.68
N GLU A 88 14.56 2.50 2.38
CA GLU A 88 15.59 2.42 1.35
C GLU A 88 16.70 1.44 1.70
N GLU A 89 17.17 1.46 2.93
CA GLU A 89 18.14 0.47 3.45
C GLU A 89 17.59 -0.96 3.34
N TYR A 90 16.33 -1.17 3.66
CA TYR A 90 15.69 -2.47 3.49
C TYR A 90 15.65 -2.89 2.02
N ARG A 91 15.21 -2.00 1.12
CA ARG A 91 15.24 -2.24 -0.33
C ARG A 91 16.63 -2.64 -0.82
N ASP A 92 17.65 -1.89 -0.42
CA ASP A 92 19.01 -2.13 -0.86
C ASP A 92 19.58 -3.43 -0.27
N SER A 93 19.17 -3.83 0.92
CA SER A 93 19.49 -5.14 1.51
C SER A 93 18.88 -6.29 0.68
N ILE A 94 17.64 -6.17 0.22
CA ILE A 94 16.98 -7.16 -0.65
C ILE A 94 17.71 -7.26 -2.00
N LYS A 95 18.07 -6.10 -2.60
CA LYS A 95 18.83 -6.06 -3.85
C LYS A 95 20.18 -6.77 -3.70
N SER A 96 20.91 -6.46 -2.65
CA SER A 96 22.22 -7.08 -2.35
C SER A 96 22.11 -8.59 -2.11
N LYS A 97 21.09 -9.04 -1.38
CA LYS A 97 20.84 -10.48 -1.19
C LYS A 97 20.55 -11.16 -2.54
N ALA A 98 19.68 -10.57 -3.36
CA ALA A 98 19.27 -11.14 -4.63
C ALA A 98 20.43 -11.31 -5.63
N THR A 99 21.43 -10.43 -5.61
CA THR A 99 22.61 -10.56 -6.47
C THR A 99 23.48 -11.77 -6.14
N LYS A 100 23.46 -12.22 -4.87
CA LYS A 100 24.29 -13.33 -4.36
C LYS A 100 23.64 -14.71 -4.58
N LEU A 101 22.35 -14.75 -4.90
CA LEU A 101 21.63 -16.00 -5.09
C LEU A 101 21.98 -16.66 -6.43
N GLN A 102 22.03 -17.99 -6.46
CA GLN A 102 22.22 -18.78 -7.69
C GLN A 102 21.02 -18.56 -8.63
N LYS A 103 19.81 -18.70 -8.10
CA LYS A 103 18.58 -18.42 -8.83
C LYS A 103 18.36 -16.90 -8.90
N LYS A 104 18.37 -16.35 -10.08
CA LYS A 104 18.21 -14.92 -10.29
C LYS A 104 16.76 -14.48 -10.15
N HIS A 105 16.57 -13.39 -9.43
CA HIS A 105 15.30 -12.71 -9.24
C HIS A 105 15.42 -11.27 -9.82
N PRO A 106 15.18 -11.05 -11.12
CA PRO A 106 15.46 -9.77 -11.78
C PRO A 106 14.81 -8.57 -11.11
N ARG A 107 13.54 -8.69 -10.67
CA ARG A 107 12.84 -7.62 -9.97
C ARG A 107 13.46 -7.30 -8.61
N CYS A 108 13.90 -8.34 -7.86
CA CYS A 108 14.58 -8.10 -6.58
C CYS A 108 15.91 -7.38 -6.77
N ILE A 109 16.65 -7.70 -7.85
CA ILE A 109 17.93 -7.05 -8.18
C ILE A 109 17.71 -5.60 -8.61
N ALA A 110 16.68 -5.32 -9.41
CA ALA A 110 16.41 -3.99 -9.96
C ALA A 110 15.94 -3.01 -8.88
N ASP A 111 14.87 -3.33 -8.17
CA ASP A 111 14.16 -2.43 -7.27
C ASP A 111 13.69 -3.08 -5.96
N GLY A 112 14.21 -4.26 -5.59
CA GLY A 112 13.74 -5.03 -4.43
C GLY A 112 12.37 -5.65 -4.65
N ASN A 113 11.87 -5.73 -5.88
CA ASN A 113 10.51 -6.09 -6.24
C ASN A 113 9.50 -5.14 -5.60
N GLU A 114 9.71 -3.84 -5.81
CA GLU A 114 8.84 -2.80 -5.28
C GLU A 114 7.48 -2.80 -5.98
N LEU A 115 6.40 -2.74 -5.19
CA LEU A 115 5.01 -2.78 -5.62
C LEU A 115 4.22 -1.64 -4.98
N LEU A 116 3.22 -1.13 -5.71
CA LEU A 116 2.15 -0.35 -5.12
C LEU A 116 1.15 -1.30 -4.48
N ARG A 117 0.78 -1.04 -3.21
CA ARG A 117 -0.16 -1.87 -2.47
C ARG A 117 -1.11 -1.02 -1.64
N PHE A 118 -2.23 -1.64 -1.30
CA PHE A 118 -3.27 -1.05 -0.48
C PHE A 118 -3.37 -1.75 0.86
N HIS A 119 -3.67 -0.98 1.91
CA HIS A 119 -4.00 -1.50 3.24
C HIS A 119 -5.14 -0.68 3.82
N CYS A 120 -6.27 -1.32 4.08
CA CYS A 120 -7.43 -0.67 4.70
C CYS A 120 -7.36 -0.79 6.21
N THR A 121 -7.71 0.29 6.91
CA THR A 121 -7.68 0.35 8.37
C THR A 121 -8.70 1.32 8.93
N ASN A 122 -8.89 1.30 10.25
CA ASN A 122 -9.84 2.14 10.95
C ASN A 122 -9.44 3.62 10.92
N PHE A 123 -10.46 4.46 10.83
CA PHE A 123 -10.35 5.91 10.88
C PHE A 123 -11.35 6.47 11.91
N VAL A 124 -10.85 6.90 13.06
CA VAL A 124 -11.68 7.35 14.20
C VAL A 124 -11.33 8.76 14.69
N CYS A 125 -10.53 9.50 13.93
CA CYS A 125 -10.13 10.87 14.28
C CYS A 125 -10.51 11.87 13.18
N SER A 126 -10.22 13.14 13.40
CA SER A 126 -10.48 14.23 12.45
C SER A 126 -9.28 14.56 11.56
N LEU A 127 -8.45 13.58 11.19
CA LEU A 127 -7.28 13.77 10.35
C LEU A 127 -7.64 14.45 9.02
N GLY A 128 -6.95 15.53 8.69
CA GLY A 128 -7.17 16.32 7.48
C GLY A 128 -8.39 17.23 7.51
N VAL A 129 -9.20 17.23 8.57
CA VAL A 129 -10.34 18.17 8.70
C VAL A 129 -9.81 19.57 8.92
N ASN A 130 -10.37 20.55 8.17
CA ASN A 130 -9.97 21.96 8.22
C ASN A 130 -8.46 22.18 7.98
N GLY A 131 -7.85 21.39 7.10
CA GLY A 131 -6.42 21.50 6.79
C GLY A 131 -5.49 21.00 7.90
N SER A 132 -6.01 20.26 8.90
CA SER A 132 -5.19 19.72 9.98
C SER A 132 -4.15 18.73 9.44
N SER A 133 -2.87 19.05 9.63
CA SER A 133 -1.73 18.22 9.21
C SER A 133 -1.26 17.25 10.30
N ASN A 134 -1.73 17.42 11.52
CA ASN A 134 -1.25 16.67 12.67
C ASN A 134 -1.95 15.31 12.83
N LEU A 135 -1.15 14.29 13.07
CA LEU A 135 -1.66 12.98 13.44
C LEU A 135 -2.19 13.00 14.87
N CYS A 136 -3.33 12.34 15.13
CA CYS A 136 -3.88 12.29 16.48
C CYS A 136 -2.93 11.57 17.45
N ASN A 137 -2.87 12.06 18.71
CA ASN A 137 -1.99 11.50 19.74
C ASN A 137 -2.75 10.76 20.82
N SER A 138 -4.05 11.08 20.98
CA SER A 138 -4.84 10.73 22.13
C SER A 138 -5.89 9.65 21.88
N ILE A 139 -5.99 9.15 20.65
CA ILE A 139 -6.97 8.12 20.29
C ILE A 139 -6.24 6.80 20.05
N PRO A 140 -6.19 5.88 21.02
CA PRO A 140 -5.43 4.63 20.90
C PRO A 140 -5.89 3.74 19.75
N GLN A 141 -7.17 3.82 19.40
CA GLN A 141 -7.81 3.00 18.37
C GLN A 141 -7.67 3.57 16.95
N CYS A 142 -7.01 4.72 16.77
CA CYS A 142 -6.79 5.29 15.44
C CYS A 142 -5.60 4.64 14.76
N ASN A 143 -5.84 3.50 14.10
CA ASN A 143 -4.79 2.72 13.47
C ASN A 143 -4.07 3.48 12.36
N VAL A 144 -4.77 4.27 11.55
CA VAL A 144 -4.14 5.06 10.48
C VAL A 144 -3.06 5.99 11.00
N CYS A 145 -3.35 6.76 12.07
CA CYS A 145 -2.36 7.66 12.67
C CYS A 145 -1.22 6.90 13.35
N SER A 146 -1.53 5.77 14.00
CA SER A 146 -0.52 4.91 14.61
C SER A 146 0.45 4.35 13.56
N ILE A 147 -0.05 3.85 12.44
CA ILE A 147 0.77 3.33 11.34
C ILE A 147 1.68 4.42 10.75
N ILE A 148 1.15 5.61 10.51
CA ILE A 148 1.96 6.70 9.93
C ILE A 148 3.06 7.16 10.89
N LYS A 149 2.80 7.16 12.20
CA LYS A 149 3.77 7.57 13.22
C LYS A 149 4.83 6.53 13.50
N ASN A 150 4.38 5.30 13.73
CA ASN A 150 5.17 4.25 14.36
C ASN A 150 5.57 3.16 13.37
N GLY A 151 4.98 3.18 12.15
CA GLY A 151 5.07 2.08 11.19
C GLY A 151 4.03 0.99 11.46
N PHE A 152 3.98 0.04 10.56
CA PHE A 152 3.17 -1.16 10.71
C PHE A 152 3.71 -2.03 11.85
N LYS A 153 2.80 -2.74 12.52
CA LYS A 153 3.15 -3.78 13.48
C LYS A 153 2.97 -5.13 12.83
N VAL A 154 3.93 -6.00 13.01
CA VAL A 154 3.79 -7.42 12.64
C VAL A 154 2.89 -8.07 13.70
N GLY A 155 1.97 -8.92 13.28
CA GLY A 155 1.09 -9.63 14.19
C GLY A 155 1.88 -10.50 15.15
N ALA A 156 2.06 -10.03 16.35
CA ALA A 156 2.79 -10.70 17.40
C ALA A 156 1.93 -10.77 18.65
N GLU A 157 0.77 -11.20 18.68
CA GLU A 157 0.10 -11.31 19.99
C GLU A 157 -1.25 -12.06 19.97
N SER A 158 -1.32 -13.15 19.26
CA SER A 158 -2.15 -14.22 19.76
C SER A 158 -1.20 -15.34 20.15
N GLY A 159 -1.05 -15.57 21.44
CA GLY A 159 -0.22 -16.66 22.01
C GLY A 159 -0.74 -18.05 21.67
N GLY A 160 -1.24 -18.21 20.45
CA GLY A 160 -1.70 -19.42 19.83
C GLY A 160 -0.78 -19.81 18.69
N VAL A 161 -0.89 -21.04 18.25
CA VAL A 161 -0.25 -21.62 17.06
C VAL A 161 -0.87 -20.96 15.81
N GLY A 162 -0.54 -19.64 15.60
CA GLY A 162 -1.02 -18.91 14.45
C GLY A 162 -0.30 -19.35 13.18
N THR A 163 -1.01 -19.32 12.06
CA THR A 163 -0.44 -19.60 10.74
C THR A 163 0.64 -18.58 10.37
N GLU A 164 1.58 -18.93 9.48
CA GLU A 164 2.57 -17.97 8.96
C GLU A 164 1.94 -16.68 8.41
N LEU A 165 0.72 -16.77 7.86
CA LEU A 165 -0.05 -15.65 7.33
C LEU A 165 -0.41 -14.62 8.42
N GLU A 166 -0.78 -15.08 9.61
CA GLU A 166 -1.18 -14.19 10.72
C GLU A 166 -0.02 -13.36 11.27
N LYS A 167 1.22 -13.78 11.01
CA LYS A 167 2.42 -13.04 11.38
C LYS A 167 2.77 -11.92 10.40
N GLY A 168 2.18 -11.91 9.20
CA GLY A 168 2.48 -10.94 8.15
C GLY A 168 1.53 -9.75 8.15
N ILE A 169 2.01 -8.63 7.65
CA ILE A 169 1.20 -7.44 7.38
C ILE A 169 0.52 -7.65 6.03
N LEU A 170 -0.80 -7.77 6.01
CA LEU A 170 -1.57 -7.94 4.79
C LEU A 170 -1.58 -6.65 3.96
N THR A 171 -1.21 -6.77 2.71
CA THR A 171 -1.37 -5.75 1.68
C THR A 171 -2.02 -6.35 0.44
N THR A 172 -2.77 -5.56 -0.31
CA THR A 172 -3.49 -6.06 -1.49
C THR A 172 -3.13 -5.29 -2.75
N ALA A 173 -3.37 -5.90 -3.91
CA ALA A 173 -3.11 -5.27 -5.20
C ALA A 173 -4.15 -4.20 -5.57
N THR A 174 -5.33 -4.24 -4.96
CA THR A 174 -6.44 -3.32 -5.26
C THR A 174 -7.09 -2.81 -3.97
N SER A 175 -7.65 -1.61 -4.05
CA SER A 175 -8.37 -0.98 -2.94
C SER A 175 -9.61 -1.75 -2.52
N GLY A 176 -10.37 -2.27 -3.50
CA GLY A 176 -11.56 -3.09 -3.23
C GLY A 176 -11.23 -4.34 -2.44
N LYS A 177 -10.13 -5.02 -2.78
CA LYS A 177 -9.68 -6.21 -2.03
C LYS A 177 -9.23 -5.85 -0.60
N ALA A 178 -8.54 -4.70 -0.45
CA ALA A 178 -8.16 -4.20 0.87
C ALA A 178 -9.38 -3.90 1.75
N HIS A 179 -10.41 -3.30 1.15
CA HIS A 179 -11.66 -3.02 1.84
C HIS A 179 -12.35 -4.31 2.30
N ASP A 180 -12.53 -5.27 1.39
CA ASP A 180 -13.17 -6.56 1.69
C ASP A 180 -12.45 -7.31 2.84
N LYS A 181 -11.12 -7.20 2.90
CA LYS A 181 -10.28 -7.87 3.92
C LYS A 181 -10.24 -7.15 5.28
N ALA A 182 -10.61 -5.90 5.33
CA ALA A 182 -10.66 -5.15 6.59
C ALA A 182 -11.86 -5.51 7.46
N GLY A 183 -12.76 -6.38 6.97
CA GLY A 183 -14.00 -6.77 7.64
C GLY A 183 -15.06 -5.67 7.60
N ASP A 184 -16.25 -6.02 8.04
CA ASP A 184 -17.36 -5.08 8.15
C ASP A 184 -17.13 -4.16 9.35
N SER A 185 -17.34 -2.85 9.18
CA SER A 185 -17.52 -1.96 10.32
C SER A 185 -18.94 -2.17 10.87
N GLU A 186 -19.11 -2.11 12.17
CA GLU A 186 -20.39 -2.33 12.83
C GLU A 186 -21.49 -1.33 12.42
N SER A 187 -21.12 -0.25 11.72
CA SER A 187 -22.07 0.71 11.13
C SER A 187 -21.78 0.95 9.65
N ASN A 188 -22.83 0.91 8.83
CA ASN A 188 -22.78 1.13 7.38
C ASN A 188 -22.30 2.56 6.99
N ASN A 189 -22.04 3.44 7.94
CA ASN A 189 -21.72 4.85 7.71
C ASN A 189 -20.34 5.24 8.21
N ASP A 190 -19.52 4.27 8.64
CA ASP A 190 -18.20 4.55 9.19
C ASP A 190 -17.19 4.89 8.11
N LYS A 191 -16.50 6.00 8.31
CA LYS A 191 -15.37 6.38 7.49
C LYS A 191 -14.23 5.41 7.70
N ARG A 192 -13.60 5.01 6.60
CA ARG A 192 -12.41 4.17 6.57
C ARG A 192 -11.22 4.92 5.99
N ALA A 193 -10.03 4.47 6.31
CA ALA A 193 -8.79 4.95 5.73
C ALA A 193 -8.14 3.86 4.88
N MET A 194 -7.85 4.19 3.63
CA MET A 194 -7.08 3.36 2.73
C MET A 194 -5.67 3.93 2.61
N LEU A 195 -4.69 3.22 3.12
CA LEU A 195 -3.28 3.53 2.91
C LEU A 195 -2.85 3.05 1.52
N VAL A 196 -2.28 3.96 0.73
CA VAL A 196 -1.59 3.65 -0.52
C VAL A 196 -0.11 3.63 -0.20
N CYS A 197 0.52 2.46 -0.35
CA CYS A 197 1.87 2.19 0.13
C CYS A 197 2.81 1.76 -0.98
N ARG A 198 4.07 2.16 -0.88
CA ARG A 198 5.19 1.49 -1.55
C ARG A 198 5.57 0.28 -0.69
N VAL A 199 5.73 -0.88 -1.32
CA VAL A 199 6.03 -2.13 -0.63
C VAL A 199 7.16 -2.86 -1.32
N ILE A 200 8.21 -3.19 -0.59
CA ILE A 200 9.30 -4.05 -1.07
C ILE A 200 8.88 -5.50 -0.83
N ALA A 201 8.42 -6.16 -1.88
CA ALA A 201 7.96 -7.54 -1.78
C ALA A 201 9.13 -8.55 -1.65
N GLY A 202 10.30 -8.21 -2.18
CA GLY A 202 11.43 -9.12 -2.22
C GLY A 202 11.10 -10.42 -2.98
N ARG A 203 11.60 -11.54 -2.47
CA ARG A 203 11.28 -12.88 -2.97
C ARG A 203 9.93 -13.28 -2.41
N VAL A 204 8.99 -13.54 -3.29
CA VAL A 204 7.62 -13.91 -2.91
C VAL A 204 7.46 -15.43 -2.96
N LYS A 205 7.13 -16.05 -1.83
CA LYS A 205 6.69 -17.44 -1.77
C LYS A 205 5.23 -17.50 -2.23
N LYS A 206 4.96 -18.33 -3.24
CA LYS A 206 3.62 -18.44 -3.84
C LYS A 206 2.83 -19.65 -3.35
N ASN A 207 3.50 -20.71 -2.92
CA ASN A 207 2.88 -21.94 -2.44
C ASN A 207 3.37 -22.24 -1.03
N MET A 208 2.46 -22.73 -0.17
CA MET A 208 2.80 -23.17 1.18
C MET A 208 3.59 -24.48 1.18
N GLU A 209 3.55 -25.25 0.09
CA GLU A 209 4.15 -26.58 0.00
C GLU A 209 5.60 -26.54 -0.49
N GLY A 210 6.46 -27.16 0.27
CA GLY A 210 7.67 -27.84 -0.22
C GLY A 210 8.94 -27.02 -0.45
N SER A 211 8.98 -25.71 -0.34
CA SER A 211 10.23 -24.96 -0.53
C SER A 211 10.81 -24.49 0.80
N MET A 212 12.00 -25.02 1.14
CA MET A 212 12.82 -24.50 2.25
C MET A 212 13.59 -23.21 1.86
N GLU A 213 13.31 -22.65 0.67
CA GLU A 213 13.95 -21.42 0.24
C GLU A 213 13.51 -20.24 1.11
N GLU A 214 14.45 -19.41 1.54
CA GLU A 214 14.16 -18.15 2.23
C GLU A 214 13.33 -17.23 1.34
N TYR A 215 12.33 -16.57 1.93
CA TYR A 215 11.47 -15.60 1.25
C TYR A 215 11.29 -14.35 2.12
N ASP A 216 10.91 -13.26 1.48
CA ASP A 216 10.77 -11.95 2.12
C ASP A 216 9.28 -11.59 2.33
N SER A 217 8.41 -12.21 1.54
CA SER A 217 6.95 -12.07 1.63
C SER A 217 6.23 -13.32 1.13
N LEU A 218 4.96 -13.46 1.47
CA LEU A 218 4.12 -14.60 1.13
C LEU A 218 2.88 -14.14 0.37
N ALA A 219 2.59 -14.76 -0.76
CA ALA A 219 1.33 -14.56 -1.47
C ALA A 219 0.19 -15.21 -0.69
N GLY A 220 -0.95 -14.51 -0.60
CA GLY A 220 -2.15 -15.05 0.04
C GLY A 220 -2.69 -16.28 -0.67
N ALA A 221 -3.52 -17.02 0.07
CA ALA A 221 -4.09 -18.30 -0.36
C ALA A 221 -4.77 -18.25 -1.73
N VAL A 222 -4.66 -19.32 -2.45
CA VAL A 222 -4.60 -19.35 -3.85
C VAL A 222 -5.33 -20.51 -4.41
N GLY A 223 -6.01 -20.30 -5.48
CA GLY A 223 -6.25 -21.32 -6.47
C GLY A 223 -5.04 -21.44 -7.43
N VAL A 224 -5.17 -22.21 -8.48
CA VAL A 224 -4.16 -22.45 -9.54
C VAL A 224 -3.59 -21.17 -10.16
N TYR A 225 -4.21 -20.00 -9.90
CA TYR A 225 -3.87 -18.67 -10.39
C TYR A 225 -3.51 -17.71 -9.25
N SER A 226 -2.33 -17.87 -8.66
CA SER A 226 -1.79 -16.95 -7.67
C SER A 226 -1.47 -15.59 -8.29
N ASN A 227 -2.37 -14.65 -8.16
CA ASN A 227 -2.27 -13.33 -8.79
C ASN A 227 -1.52 -12.28 -7.96
N LEU A 228 -0.90 -12.63 -6.84
CA LEU A 228 -0.34 -11.67 -5.90
C LEU A 228 -1.38 -10.62 -5.43
N ASP A 229 -2.67 -10.95 -5.50
CA ASP A 229 -3.71 -10.04 -5.06
C ASP A 229 -3.58 -9.72 -3.56
N GLU A 230 -3.20 -10.71 -2.79
CA GLU A 230 -2.86 -10.61 -1.37
C GLU A 230 -1.38 -10.88 -1.17
N LEU A 231 -0.72 -10.05 -0.39
CA LEU A 231 0.69 -10.18 -0.05
C LEU A 231 0.88 -9.90 1.44
N TYR A 232 1.44 -10.88 2.13
CA TYR A 232 1.81 -10.78 3.54
C TYR A 232 3.28 -10.46 3.65
N VAL A 233 3.59 -9.33 4.26
CA VAL A 233 4.95 -8.78 4.39
C VAL A 233 5.40 -8.90 5.82
N PHE A 234 6.55 -9.53 6.07
CA PHE A 234 6.99 -9.85 7.43
C PHE A 234 7.88 -8.77 8.06
N ASN A 235 8.39 -7.84 7.28
CA ASN A 235 9.22 -6.76 7.79
C ASN A 235 8.50 -5.42 7.66
N PRO A 236 8.18 -4.74 8.78
CA PRO A 236 7.52 -3.42 8.72
C PRO A 236 8.29 -2.36 7.93
N LYS A 237 9.64 -2.47 7.86
CA LYS A 237 10.47 -1.56 7.07
C LYS A 237 10.24 -1.69 5.56
N ALA A 238 9.63 -2.79 5.12
CA ALA A 238 9.31 -3.02 3.73
C ALA A 238 8.10 -2.20 3.24
N ILE A 239 7.36 -1.53 4.13
CA ILE A 239 6.12 -0.83 3.79
C ILE A 239 6.26 0.65 4.13
N LEU A 240 6.08 1.50 3.12
CA LEU A 240 6.12 2.96 3.26
C LEU A 240 4.77 3.55 2.84
N PRO A 241 3.93 4.06 3.78
CA PRO A 241 2.71 4.78 3.45
C PRO A 241 3.03 6.07 2.67
N CYS A 242 2.37 6.29 1.55
CA CYS A 242 2.56 7.49 0.72
C CYS A 242 1.32 8.38 0.70
N PHE A 243 0.12 7.77 0.68
CA PHE A 243 -1.14 8.50 0.69
C PHE A 243 -2.15 7.81 1.59
N VAL A 244 -3.12 8.60 2.05
CA VAL A 244 -4.30 8.12 2.77
C VAL A 244 -5.53 8.60 2.00
N VAL A 245 -6.40 7.68 1.62
CA VAL A 245 -7.72 7.99 1.08
C VAL A 245 -8.72 7.78 2.20
N ILE A 246 -9.37 8.86 2.64
CA ILE A 246 -10.51 8.79 3.56
C ILE A 246 -11.77 8.66 2.73
N TYR A 247 -12.56 7.65 3.00
CA TYR A 247 -13.74 7.34 2.21
C TYR A 247 -14.83 6.69 3.06
N THR A 248 -16.06 6.77 2.57
CA THR A 248 -17.20 6.03 3.10
C THR A 248 -17.48 4.86 2.16
N GLY A 249 -17.48 3.63 2.70
CA GLY A 249 -17.89 2.42 2.00
C GLY A 249 -19.39 2.16 2.19
N PHE A 250 -19.95 1.36 1.29
CA PHE A 250 -21.32 0.87 1.40
C PHE A 250 -21.31 -0.62 1.69
#